data_269b11b511f29e60cc36d616c24b1d47
#
_entry.id   269b11b511f29e60cc36d616c24b1d47
#
_cell.length_a   1.000
_cell.length_b   1.000
_cell.length_c   1.000
_cell.angle_alpha   90.00
_cell.angle_beta   90.00
_cell.angle_gamma   90.00
#
_symmetry.space_group_name_H-M   'P 1'
#
loop_
_entity.id
_entity.type
_entity.pdbx_description
1 polymer ?
#
loop_
_entity_poly.entity_id
_entity_poly.type
_entity_poly.pdbx_seq_one_letter_code
_entity_poly.pdbx_strand_id
1 'polypeptide(L)'
;MRPASGVHNVQATMQVNWRGVFPAIVTQFRQDQSLDPDATAKHLETLIQAGIHGVVLLGTVGENTALEYGEKLALLKEMVPVVHGRVPVLTGVAEYTTALGCRFARDAEKIGIDGLMVLPAMVYKSDQRETIAHFRSVARATGLPVMVYNNPVSYSVDVTPEMFVELADEPALVAIKESSENVRRITDLVNLLGDRYILFCGVDDLVLESILLGAHGWISGLVNAFPEESRALWDLAASGCWEQARALYRWYTPLLHLDTRIKLVQYIKLAMAETGLGSEMVRAPRLPLVGAERQEVLGVIRHAIATRPAVGQTIVFRGLPTVERP
;
A
#
# COMPACT_ATOMS: atom_id res chain seq x y z
N MET A 1 -37.83 32.17 -18.44
CA MET A 1 -36.60 31.42 -18.76
C MET A 1 -36.46 30.31 -17.76
N ARG A 2 -36.59 29.05 -18.18
CA ARG A 2 -36.34 27.88 -17.32
C ARG A 2 -34.83 27.59 -17.36
N PRO A 3 -34.19 27.26 -16.22
CA PRO A 3 -32.80 26.79 -16.26
C PRO A 3 -32.76 25.40 -16.87
N ALA A 4 -31.86 25.20 -17.81
CA ALA A 4 -31.61 23.91 -18.42
C ALA A 4 -31.01 22.96 -17.36
N SER A 5 -31.76 21.94 -16.97
CA SER A 5 -31.28 20.80 -16.19
C SER A 5 -30.40 19.93 -17.11
N GLY A 6 -29.11 20.22 -17.12
CA GLY A 6 -28.12 19.30 -17.67
C GLY A 6 -28.01 18.12 -16.72
N VAL A 7 -28.75 17.05 -16.99
CA VAL A 7 -28.53 15.74 -16.36
C VAL A 7 -27.23 15.23 -16.94
N HIS A 8 -26.11 15.47 -16.25
CA HIS A 8 -24.89 14.71 -16.51
C HIS A 8 -25.20 13.26 -16.19
N ASN A 9 -25.17 12.44 -17.22
CA ASN A 9 -25.28 11.00 -17.11
C ASN A 9 -23.99 10.50 -16.43
N VAL A 10 -23.95 10.55 -15.09
CA VAL A 10 -22.83 10.04 -14.31
C VAL A 10 -22.85 8.53 -14.46
N GLN A 11 -21.95 8.00 -15.27
CA GLN A 11 -21.75 6.55 -15.34
C GLN A 11 -21.55 6.00 -13.93
N ALA A 12 -22.24 4.91 -13.60
CA ALA A 12 -22.12 4.31 -12.29
C ALA A 12 -20.65 3.91 -12.02
N THR A 13 -20.11 4.31 -10.88
CA THR A 13 -18.77 3.93 -10.42
C THR A 13 -18.67 2.40 -10.36
N MET A 14 -17.54 1.84 -10.76
CA MET A 14 -17.27 0.41 -10.61
C MET A 14 -17.36 0.02 -9.14
N GLN A 15 -18.09 -1.06 -8.84
CA GLN A 15 -18.24 -1.55 -7.49
C GLN A 15 -17.11 -2.52 -7.15
N VAL A 16 -16.35 -2.22 -6.12
CA VAL A 16 -15.31 -3.09 -5.56
C VAL A 16 -15.42 -3.11 -4.04
N ASN A 17 -15.04 -4.23 -3.42
CA ASN A 17 -15.03 -4.36 -1.97
C ASN A 17 -13.58 -4.36 -1.46
N TRP A 18 -12.86 -3.26 -1.69
CA TRP A 18 -11.50 -3.10 -1.20
C TRP A 18 -11.54 -2.45 0.18
N ARG A 19 -11.13 -3.19 1.19
CA ARG A 19 -11.03 -2.70 2.58
C ARG A 19 -10.07 -3.53 3.40
N GLY A 20 -9.59 -2.96 4.49
CA GLY A 20 -8.70 -3.67 5.40
C GLY A 20 -7.23 -3.57 5.01
N VAL A 21 -6.44 -4.55 5.40
CA VAL A 21 -4.98 -4.55 5.28
C VAL A 21 -4.56 -5.15 3.94
N PHE A 22 -3.83 -4.37 3.15
CA PHE A 22 -3.27 -4.75 1.85
C PHE A 22 -1.74 -4.59 1.91
N PRO A 23 -0.95 -5.65 2.12
CA PRO A 23 0.50 -5.55 2.02
C PRO A 23 0.93 -5.10 0.61
N ALA A 24 1.85 -4.12 0.57
CA ALA A 24 2.65 -3.85 -0.61
C ALA A 24 3.73 -4.94 -0.69
N ILE A 25 3.48 -5.97 -1.49
CA ILE A 25 4.29 -7.20 -1.52
C ILE A 25 5.74 -6.90 -1.91
N VAL A 26 6.66 -7.41 -1.10
CA VAL A 26 8.10 -7.40 -1.39
C VAL A 26 8.40 -8.39 -2.50
N THR A 27 9.13 -7.97 -3.53
CA THR A 27 9.73 -8.89 -4.50
C THR A 27 10.99 -9.50 -3.91
N GLN A 28 11.08 -10.83 -3.88
CA GLN A 28 12.28 -11.52 -3.41
C GLN A 28 13.29 -11.67 -4.55
N PHE A 29 14.57 -11.57 -4.22
CA PHE A 29 15.68 -11.74 -5.17
C PHE A 29 16.67 -12.77 -4.64
N ARG A 30 17.31 -13.50 -5.57
CA ARG A 30 18.45 -14.35 -5.30
C ARG A 30 19.73 -13.50 -5.10
N GLN A 31 20.81 -14.13 -4.68
CA GLN A 31 22.10 -13.45 -4.45
C GLN A 31 22.68 -12.79 -5.73
N ASP A 32 22.39 -13.34 -6.89
CA ASP A 32 22.76 -12.80 -8.20
C ASP A 32 21.83 -11.67 -8.68
N GLN A 33 20.90 -11.23 -7.84
CA GLN A 33 19.86 -10.23 -8.11
C GLN A 33 18.79 -10.67 -9.14
N SER A 34 18.76 -11.92 -9.55
CA SER A 34 17.63 -12.45 -10.33
C SER A 34 16.38 -12.55 -9.46
N LEU A 35 15.20 -12.54 -10.11
CA LEU A 35 13.93 -12.76 -9.41
C LEU A 35 13.93 -14.12 -8.70
N ASP A 36 13.34 -14.16 -7.51
CA ASP A 36 13.02 -15.39 -6.79
C ASP A 36 11.51 -15.52 -6.63
N PRO A 37 10.82 -16.05 -7.67
CA PRO A 37 9.36 -16.19 -7.61
C PRO A 37 8.92 -17.20 -6.56
N ASP A 38 9.68 -18.27 -6.32
CA ASP A 38 9.33 -19.28 -5.32
C ASP A 38 9.31 -18.67 -3.90
N ALA A 39 10.35 -17.90 -3.56
CA ALA A 39 10.41 -17.19 -2.28
C ALA A 39 9.31 -16.12 -2.17
N THR A 40 8.99 -15.42 -3.26
CA THR A 40 7.90 -14.45 -3.31
C THR A 40 6.54 -15.13 -3.11
N ALA A 41 6.31 -16.27 -3.78
CA ALA A 41 5.07 -17.05 -3.65
C ALA A 41 4.90 -17.62 -2.23
N LYS A 42 5.95 -18.15 -1.63
CA LYS A 42 5.93 -18.63 -0.25
C LYS A 42 5.58 -17.52 0.73
N HIS A 43 6.19 -16.34 0.54
CA HIS A 43 5.89 -15.16 1.36
C HIS A 43 4.42 -14.72 1.20
N LEU A 44 3.95 -14.62 -0.04
CA LEU A 44 2.57 -14.26 -0.36
C LEU A 44 1.57 -15.22 0.31
N GLU A 45 1.83 -16.53 0.26
CA GLU A 45 1.01 -17.55 0.94
C GLU A 45 0.98 -17.32 2.46
N THR A 46 2.12 -17.02 3.08
CA THR A 46 2.19 -16.72 4.52
C THR A 46 1.32 -15.51 4.90
N LEU A 47 1.33 -14.46 4.09
CA LEU A 47 0.50 -13.28 4.31
C LEU A 47 -0.99 -13.59 4.20
N ILE A 48 -1.38 -14.38 3.18
CA ILE A 48 -2.77 -14.81 3.01
C ILE A 48 -3.24 -15.65 4.20
N GLN A 49 -2.40 -16.56 4.71
CA GLN A 49 -2.71 -17.36 5.90
C GLN A 49 -2.84 -16.52 7.17
N ALA A 50 -2.11 -15.40 7.27
CA ALA A 50 -2.27 -14.42 8.34
C ALA A 50 -3.58 -13.61 8.25
N GLY A 51 -4.36 -13.81 7.18
CA GLY A 51 -5.71 -13.23 7.03
C GLY A 51 -5.71 -11.80 6.52
N ILE A 52 -4.76 -11.39 5.70
CA ILE A 52 -4.80 -10.10 4.99
C ILE A 52 -6.02 -10.01 4.08
N HIS A 53 -6.40 -8.80 3.69
CA HIS A 53 -7.65 -8.55 2.96
C HIS A 53 -7.47 -8.34 1.45
N GLY A 54 -6.25 -8.15 0.98
CA GLY A 54 -5.87 -7.99 -0.42
C GLY A 54 -4.37 -7.86 -0.53
N VAL A 55 -3.83 -7.76 -1.74
CA VAL A 55 -2.39 -7.60 -1.98
C VAL A 55 -2.13 -6.57 -3.07
N VAL A 56 -1.01 -5.86 -2.96
CA VAL A 56 -0.51 -4.97 -4.02
C VAL A 56 0.86 -5.45 -4.46
N LEU A 57 0.93 -6.07 -5.62
CA LEU A 57 2.18 -6.47 -6.27
C LEU A 57 2.83 -5.27 -6.96
N LEU A 58 4.14 -5.30 -7.14
CA LEU A 58 4.87 -4.31 -7.94
C LEU A 58 4.63 -2.85 -7.50
N GLY A 59 4.43 -2.61 -6.19
CA GLY A 59 4.50 -1.27 -5.61
C GLY A 59 5.95 -0.82 -5.39
N THR A 60 6.14 0.29 -4.65
CA THR A 60 7.48 0.79 -4.26
C THR A 60 8.26 -0.25 -3.47
N VAL A 61 7.62 -0.90 -2.51
CA VAL A 61 8.20 -1.96 -1.68
C VAL A 61 8.53 -3.21 -2.52
N GLY A 62 7.76 -3.46 -3.57
CA GLY A 62 8.02 -4.50 -4.57
C GLY A 62 9.11 -4.16 -5.58
N GLU A 63 9.83 -3.04 -5.38
CA GLU A 63 10.94 -2.58 -6.23
C GLU A 63 10.59 -2.46 -7.72
N ASN A 64 9.35 -2.06 -8.04
CA ASN A 64 8.83 -1.94 -9.41
C ASN A 64 9.82 -1.30 -10.39
N THR A 65 10.43 -0.17 -9.99
CA THR A 65 11.35 0.60 -10.83
C THR A 65 12.72 -0.05 -11.04
N ALA A 66 13.02 -1.14 -10.34
CA ALA A 66 14.22 -1.96 -10.52
C ALA A 66 13.97 -3.21 -11.36
N LEU A 67 12.76 -3.38 -11.90
CA LEU A 67 12.36 -4.52 -12.71
C LEU A 67 12.17 -4.11 -14.17
N GLU A 68 12.62 -4.96 -15.07
CA GLU A 68 12.31 -4.83 -16.48
C GLU A 68 10.83 -5.14 -16.77
N TYR A 69 10.30 -4.60 -17.86
CA TYR A 69 8.89 -4.79 -18.21
C TYR A 69 8.49 -6.27 -18.30
N GLY A 70 9.35 -7.09 -18.92
CA GLY A 70 9.13 -8.54 -19.00
C GLY A 70 9.12 -9.25 -17.66
N GLU A 71 10.00 -8.83 -16.74
CA GLU A 71 10.08 -9.37 -15.38
C GLU A 71 8.82 -9.03 -14.57
N LYS A 72 8.29 -7.81 -14.71
CA LYS A 72 7.02 -7.41 -14.08
C LYS A 72 5.88 -8.33 -14.50
N LEU A 73 5.71 -8.55 -15.80
CA LEU A 73 4.65 -9.42 -16.32
C LEU A 73 4.86 -10.89 -15.94
N ALA A 74 6.11 -11.38 -15.93
CA ALA A 74 6.43 -12.74 -15.50
C ALA A 74 6.05 -12.96 -14.04
N LEU A 75 6.45 -12.03 -13.15
CA LEU A 75 6.11 -12.11 -11.72
C LEU A 75 4.60 -12.10 -11.48
N LEU A 76 3.85 -11.24 -12.17
CA LEU A 76 2.38 -11.22 -12.05
C LEU A 76 1.76 -12.55 -12.47
N LYS A 77 2.21 -13.14 -13.59
CA LYS A 77 1.71 -14.43 -14.10
C LYS A 77 1.94 -15.58 -13.10
N GLU A 78 3.02 -15.53 -12.33
CA GLU A 78 3.31 -16.52 -11.31
C GLU A 78 2.56 -16.26 -10.01
N MET A 79 2.37 -15.00 -9.61
CA MET A 79 1.75 -14.67 -8.31
C MET A 79 0.22 -14.73 -8.31
N VAL A 80 -0.45 -14.39 -9.42
CA VAL A 80 -1.92 -14.43 -9.51
C VAL A 80 -2.47 -15.83 -9.21
N PRO A 81 -1.93 -16.92 -9.78
CA PRO A 81 -2.38 -18.28 -9.44
C PRO A 81 -2.14 -18.65 -7.96
N VAL A 82 -1.09 -18.14 -7.33
CA VAL A 82 -0.82 -18.37 -5.89
C VAL A 82 -1.95 -17.81 -5.04
N VAL A 83 -2.43 -16.62 -5.34
CA VAL A 83 -3.56 -16.01 -4.61
C VAL A 83 -4.87 -16.78 -4.84
N HIS A 84 -5.07 -17.29 -6.04
CA HIS A 84 -6.21 -18.15 -6.41
C HIS A 84 -7.58 -17.58 -6.01
N GLY A 85 -7.77 -16.27 -6.19
CA GLY A 85 -9.03 -15.59 -5.89
C GLY A 85 -9.41 -15.49 -4.42
N ARG A 86 -8.51 -15.84 -3.49
CA ARG A 86 -8.78 -15.77 -2.05
C ARG A 86 -8.89 -14.35 -1.53
N VAL A 87 -8.15 -13.42 -2.13
CA VAL A 87 -8.17 -11.98 -1.84
C VAL A 87 -7.95 -11.20 -3.15
N PRO A 88 -8.37 -9.92 -3.25
CA PRO A 88 -8.07 -9.08 -4.39
C PRO A 88 -6.56 -8.90 -4.63
N VAL A 89 -6.14 -8.96 -5.90
CA VAL A 89 -4.77 -8.73 -6.35
C VAL A 89 -4.70 -7.45 -7.15
N LEU A 90 -4.05 -6.43 -6.59
CA LEU A 90 -3.74 -5.20 -7.30
C LEU A 90 -2.28 -5.21 -7.76
N THR A 91 -1.98 -4.43 -8.81
CA THR A 91 -0.59 -4.19 -9.21
C THR A 91 -0.27 -2.71 -9.34
N GLY A 92 0.94 -2.33 -8.93
CA GLY A 92 1.46 -0.99 -9.13
C GLY A 92 1.73 -0.70 -10.60
N VAL A 93 1.31 0.48 -11.07
CA VAL A 93 1.66 1.04 -12.38
C VAL A 93 2.57 2.24 -12.15
N ALA A 94 3.88 2.03 -12.28
CA ALA A 94 4.94 3.00 -12.02
C ALA A 94 5.82 3.16 -13.27
N GLU A 95 5.24 3.74 -14.32
CA GLU A 95 5.87 3.84 -15.61
C GLU A 95 6.30 5.28 -15.92
N TYR A 96 7.32 5.45 -16.76
CA TYR A 96 7.87 6.77 -17.12
C TYR A 96 6.95 7.60 -18.01
N THR A 97 6.07 6.96 -18.78
CA THR A 97 5.19 7.63 -19.72
C THR A 97 3.76 7.11 -19.62
N THR A 98 2.79 7.95 -19.95
CA THR A 98 1.37 7.57 -20.04
C THR A 98 1.16 6.40 -21.00
N ALA A 99 1.88 6.38 -22.13
CA ALA A 99 1.76 5.28 -23.10
C ALA A 99 2.20 3.93 -22.52
N LEU A 100 3.30 3.90 -21.78
CA LEU A 100 3.77 2.70 -21.07
C LEU A 100 2.79 2.29 -19.96
N GLY A 101 2.28 3.26 -19.17
CA GLY A 101 1.25 2.98 -18.15
C GLY A 101 -0.01 2.36 -18.75
N CYS A 102 -0.51 2.89 -19.86
CA CYS A 102 -1.65 2.33 -20.58
C CYS A 102 -1.37 0.92 -21.14
N ARG A 103 -0.15 0.68 -21.64
CA ARG A 103 0.26 -0.65 -22.11
C ARG A 103 0.28 -1.64 -20.96
N PHE A 104 0.94 -1.28 -19.85
CA PHE A 104 1.05 -2.14 -18.68
C PHE A 104 -0.33 -2.47 -18.09
N ALA A 105 -1.25 -1.49 -18.02
CA ALA A 105 -2.61 -1.69 -17.56
C ALA A 105 -3.35 -2.77 -18.37
N ARG A 106 -3.27 -2.70 -19.72
CA ARG A 106 -3.87 -3.72 -20.60
C ARG A 106 -3.23 -5.10 -20.46
N ASP A 107 -1.92 -5.16 -20.26
CA ASP A 107 -1.23 -6.43 -20.14
C ASP A 107 -1.46 -7.07 -18.77
N ALA A 108 -1.58 -6.28 -17.70
CA ALA A 108 -1.98 -6.73 -16.36
C ALA A 108 -3.42 -7.29 -16.35
N GLU A 109 -4.36 -6.62 -17.03
CA GLU A 109 -5.74 -7.11 -17.19
C GLU A 109 -5.79 -8.51 -17.82
N LYS A 110 -5.01 -8.75 -18.88
CA LYS A 110 -4.93 -10.08 -19.54
C LYS A 110 -4.36 -11.17 -18.63
N ILE A 111 -3.56 -10.79 -17.62
CA ILE A 111 -2.99 -11.74 -16.65
C ILE A 111 -4.02 -12.13 -15.59
N GLY A 112 -5.07 -11.33 -15.39
CA GLY A 112 -6.11 -11.61 -14.40
C GLY A 112 -5.89 -10.86 -13.07
N ILE A 113 -5.30 -9.67 -13.12
CA ILE A 113 -5.24 -8.74 -11.98
C ILE A 113 -6.63 -8.17 -11.72
N ASP A 114 -6.99 -7.99 -10.44
CA ASP A 114 -8.31 -7.47 -10.03
C ASP A 114 -8.37 -5.93 -10.01
N GLY A 115 -7.23 -5.24 -10.04
CA GLY A 115 -7.18 -3.79 -10.06
C GLY A 115 -5.78 -3.21 -10.16
N LEU A 116 -5.71 -1.93 -10.39
CA LEU A 116 -4.46 -1.19 -10.55
C LEU A 116 -4.27 -0.19 -9.42
N MET A 117 -3.02 -0.03 -8.95
CA MET A 117 -2.60 1.11 -8.14
C MET A 117 -1.68 1.97 -9.00
N VAL A 118 -2.21 3.08 -9.51
CA VAL A 118 -1.52 3.93 -10.49
C VAL A 118 -0.82 5.08 -9.79
N LEU A 119 0.47 5.24 -10.07
CA LEU A 119 1.30 6.35 -9.63
C LEU A 119 1.29 7.46 -10.67
N PRO A 120 1.64 8.71 -10.31
CA PRO A 120 2.01 9.73 -11.31
C PRO A 120 3.11 9.21 -12.23
N ALA A 121 3.22 9.74 -13.44
CA ALA A 121 4.30 9.39 -14.36
C ALA A 121 5.66 9.60 -13.68
N MET A 122 6.50 8.56 -13.70
CA MET A 122 7.73 8.56 -12.91
C MET A 122 8.73 9.58 -13.42
N VAL A 123 9.44 10.24 -12.50
CA VAL A 123 10.49 11.24 -12.71
C VAL A 123 9.97 12.60 -13.18
N TYR A 124 9.04 12.66 -14.15
CA TYR A 124 8.50 13.92 -14.65
C TYR A 124 7.56 14.56 -13.62
N LYS A 125 7.85 15.80 -13.23
CA LYS A 125 7.01 16.56 -12.30
C LYS A 125 5.90 17.25 -13.10
N SER A 126 4.81 16.54 -13.32
CA SER A 126 3.64 17.01 -14.08
C SER A 126 2.86 18.08 -13.33
N ASP A 127 2.27 19.00 -14.06
CA ASP A 127 1.28 19.92 -13.53
C ASP A 127 -0.09 19.22 -13.28
N GLN A 128 -1.06 19.96 -12.72
CA GLN A 128 -2.40 19.42 -12.42
C GLN A 128 -3.07 18.84 -13.67
N ARG A 129 -3.07 19.58 -14.78
CA ARG A 129 -3.72 19.17 -16.04
C ARG A 129 -3.09 17.89 -16.61
N GLU A 130 -1.78 17.82 -16.60
CA GLU A 130 -1.01 16.66 -17.10
C GLU A 130 -1.22 15.44 -16.22
N THR A 131 -1.23 15.63 -14.89
CA THR A 131 -1.49 14.58 -13.90
C THR A 131 -2.89 13.99 -14.07
N ILE A 132 -3.92 14.83 -14.20
CA ILE A 132 -5.30 14.41 -14.45
C ILE A 132 -5.40 13.64 -15.77
N ALA A 133 -4.77 14.17 -16.85
CA ALA A 133 -4.76 13.51 -18.15
C ALA A 133 -4.08 12.13 -18.10
N HIS A 134 -2.99 11.98 -17.32
CA HIS A 134 -2.31 10.71 -17.10
C HIS A 134 -3.22 9.68 -16.45
N PHE A 135 -3.84 9.99 -15.30
CA PHE A 135 -4.73 9.06 -14.60
C PHE A 135 -5.94 8.65 -15.44
N ARG A 136 -6.58 9.61 -16.10
CA ARG A 136 -7.69 9.32 -17.03
C ARG A 136 -7.28 8.41 -18.17
N SER A 137 -6.11 8.65 -18.76
CA SER A 137 -5.62 7.84 -19.88
C SER A 137 -5.36 6.40 -19.47
N VAL A 138 -4.73 6.19 -18.31
CA VAL A 138 -4.46 4.84 -17.79
C VAL A 138 -5.78 4.14 -17.40
N ALA A 139 -6.69 4.83 -16.72
CA ALA A 139 -7.99 4.29 -16.34
C ALA A 139 -8.82 3.85 -17.54
N ARG A 140 -8.82 4.62 -18.62
CA ARG A 140 -9.55 4.32 -19.86
C ARG A 140 -8.88 3.27 -20.76
N ALA A 141 -7.64 2.90 -20.46
CA ALA A 141 -6.90 1.91 -21.24
C ALA A 141 -7.24 0.46 -20.89
N THR A 142 -8.00 0.23 -19.85
CA THR A 142 -8.33 -1.10 -19.28
C THR A 142 -9.76 -1.11 -18.75
N GLY A 143 -10.33 -2.30 -18.56
CA GLY A 143 -11.59 -2.49 -17.84
C GLY A 143 -11.42 -2.64 -16.32
N LEU A 144 -10.20 -2.52 -15.79
CA LEU A 144 -9.94 -2.73 -14.37
C LEU A 144 -10.25 -1.48 -13.52
N PRO A 145 -10.72 -1.66 -12.28
CA PRO A 145 -10.80 -0.59 -11.31
C PRO A 145 -9.41 -0.09 -10.91
N VAL A 146 -9.31 1.22 -10.65
CA VAL A 146 -8.06 1.91 -10.41
C VAL A 146 -8.07 2.61 -9.05
N MET A 147 -7.02 2.38 -8.28
CA MET A 147 -6.63 3.17 -7.11
C MET A 147 -5.60 4.21 -7.53
N VAL A 148 -5.87 5.47 -7.30
CA VAL A 148 -4.88 6.55 -7.49
C VAL A 148 -3.94 6.57 -6.29
N TYR A 149 -2.63 6.53 -6.55
CA TYR A 149 -1.64 6.62 -5.48
C TYR A 149 -1.04 8.03 -5.41
N ASN A 150 -1.38 8.75 -4.34
CA ASN A 150 -0.79 10.04 -4.02
C ASN A 150 0.34 9.88 -3.01
N ASN A 151 1.56 10.27 -3.39
CA ASN A 151 2.72 10.35 -2.50
C ASN A 151 3.68 11.47 -2.96
N PRO A 152 3.38 12.73 -2.62
CA PRO A 152 4.19 13.86 -3.03
C PRO A 152 5.61 13.85 -2.42
N VAL A 153 5.77 13.23 -1.26
CA VAL A 153 7.07 13.12 -0.58
C VAL A 153 8.04 12.27 -1.42
N SER A 154 7.58 11.15 -1.94
CA SER A 154 8.42 10.24 -2.75
C SER A 154 8.49 10.62 -4.22
N TYR A 155 7.42 11.16 -4.81
CA TYR A 155 7.30 11.32 -6.27
C TYR A 155 7.19 12.78 -6.72
N SER A 156 7.16 13.74 -5.79
CA SER A 156 7.16 15.19 -6.09
C SER A 156 5.96 15.68 -6.91
N VAL A 157 4.92 14.88 -7.05
CA VAL A 157 3.63 15.25 -7.64
C VAL A 157 2.57 15.04 -6.59
N ASP A 158 1.83 16.10 -6.28
CA ASP A 158 0.76 16.08 -5.29
C ASP A 158 -0.60 16.08 -5.98
N VAL A 159 -1.35 14.99 -5.81
CA VAL A 159 -2.74 14.88 -6.26
C VAL A 159 -3.62 15.42 -5.13
N THR A 160 -4.00 16.71 -5.22
CA THR A 160 -4.75 17.38 -4.16
C THR A 160 -6.21 16.93 -4.11
N PRO A 161 -6.93 17.15 -2.99
CA PRO A 161 -8.35 16.86 -2.89
C PRO A 161 -9.19 17.49 -4.02
N GLU A 162 -8.84 18.72 -4.48
CA GLU A 162 -9.52 19.38 -5.59
C GLU A 162 -9.31 18.66 -6.94
N MET A 163 -8.13 18.08 -7.16
CA MET A 163 -7.88 17.27 -8.34
C MET A 163 -8.72 15.98 -8.33
N PHE A 164 -8.98 15.40 -7.17
CA PHE A 164 -9.90 14.26 -7.05
C PHE A 164 -11.36 14.65 -7.34
N VAL A 165 -11.77 15.91 -7.07
CA VAL A 165 -13.07 16.43 -7.51
C VAL A 165 -13.14 16.45 -9.05
N GLU A 166 -12.09 16.89 -9.73
CA GLU A 166 -12.03 16.87 -11.20
C GLU A 166 -12.00 15.45 -11.78
N LEU A 167 -11.43 14.48 -11.04
CA LEU A 167 -11.37 13.08 -11.45
C LEU A 167 -12.63 12.27 -11.08
N ALA A 168 -13.59 12.86 -10.37
CA ALA A 168 -14.75 12.15 -9.84
C ALA A 168 -15.73 11.65 -10.91
N ASP A 169 -15.67 12.20 -12.12
CA ASP A 169 -16.45 11.78 -13.28
C ASP A 169 -15.89 10.52 -13.97
N GLU A 170 -14.68 10.05 -13.59
CA GLU A 170 -14.07 8.85 -14.17
C GLU A 170 -14.48 7.61 -13.35
N PRO A 171 -15.36 6.74 -13.89
CA PRO A 171 -15.96 5.66 -13.10
C PRO A 171 -14.97 4.56 -12.70
N ALA A 172 -13.87 4.41 -13.43
CA ALA A 172 -12.85 3.41 -13.14
C ALA A 172 -11.92 3.82 -11.97
N LEU A 173 -11.84 5.12 -11.63
CA LEU A 173 -11.09 5.58 -10.47
C LEU A 173 -11.93 5.38 -9.21
N VAL A 174 -11.72 4.28 -8.49
CA VAL A 174 -12.58 3.83 -7.38
C VAL A 174 -11.98 4.08 -6.00
N ALA A 175 -10.67 4.21 -5.91
CA ALA A 175 -9.97 4.32 -4.63
C ALA A 175 -8.80 5.30 -4.67
N ILE A 176 -8.39 5.74 -3.49
CA ILE A 176 -7.22 6.61 -3.28
C ILE A 176 -6.34 5.97 -2.22
N LYS A 177 -5.05 5.80 -2.53
CA LYS A 177 -4.01 5.58 -1.52
C LYS A 177 -3.38 6.93 -1.19
N GLU A 178 -3.63 7.43 0.00
CA GLU A 178 -3.15 8.73 0.46
C GLU A 178 -1.87 8.57 1.29
N SER A 179 -0.78 9.14 0.79
CA SER A 179 0.55 9.07 1.43
C SER A 179 1.26 10.43 1.44
N SER A 180 0.52 11.52 1.62
CA SER A 180 1.12 12.86 1.71
C SER A 180 1.70 13.21 3.07
N GLU A 181 1.67 12.28 4.04
CA GLU A 181 2.03 12.51 5.44
C GLU A 181 1.12 13.53 6.16
N ASN A 182 0.02 13.93 5.52
CA ASN A 182 -0.96 14.83 6.09
C ASN A 182 -2.30 14.11 6.29
N VAL A 183 -2.51 13.57 7.47
CA VAL A 183 -3.71 12.78 7.81
C VAL A 183 -5.02 13.58 7.65
N ARG A 184 -4.98 14.92 7.70
CA ARG A 184 -6.15 15.79 7.49
C ARG A 184 -6.78 15.59 6.12
N ARG A 185 -6.02 15.14 5.12
CA ARG A 185 -6.50 14.87 3.77
C ARG A 185 -7.60 13.82 3.71
N ILE A 186 -7.62 12.87 4.65
CA ILE A 186 -8.73 11.91 4.76
C ILE A 186 -10.04 12.67 5.00
N THR A 187 -10.05 13.61 5.95
CA THR A 187 -11.23 14.43 6.24
C THR A 187 -11.57 15.36 5.08
N ASP A 188 -10.57 15.98 4.43
CA ASP A 188 -10.80 16.87 3.31
C ASP A 188 -11.44 16.14 2.13
N LEU A 189 -10.97 14.93 1.81
CA LEU A 189 -11.53 14.07 0.76
C LEU A 189 -12.98 13.67 1.08
N VAL A 190 -13.26 13.27 2.32
CA VAL A 190 -14.63 12.93 2.74
C VAL A 190 -15.56 14.15 2.65
N ASN A 191 -15.11 15.33 3.08
CA ASN A 191 -15.89 16.56 3.04
C ASN A 191 -16.22 17.01 1.60
N LEU A 192 -15.29 16.82 0.67
CA LEU A 192 -15.46 17.25 -0.73
C LEU A 192 -16.21 16.22 -1.58
N LEU A 193 -16.06 14.94 -1.29
CA LEU A 193 -16.42 13.86 -2.21
C LEU A 193 -17.35 12.79 -1.59
N GLY A 194 -17.62 12.88 -0.28
CA GLY A 194 -18.43 11.86 0.41
C GLY A 194 -17.88 10.46 0.20
N ASP A 195 -18.73 9.53 -0.23
CA ASP A 195 -18.42 8.12 -0.45
C ASP A 195 -17.94 7.83 -1.88
N ARG A 196 -17.52 8.85 -2.64
CA ARG A 196 -17.12 8.67 -4.04
C ARG A 196 -15.91 7.76 -4.21
N TYR A 197 -14.99 7.77 -3.24
CA TYR A 197 -13.77 6.98 -3.27
C TYR A 197 -13.59 6.14 -2.02
N ILE A 198 -13.03 4.97 -2.20
CA ILE A 198 -12.51 4.15 -1.10
C ILE A 198 -11.15 4.73 -0.70
N LEU A 199 -10.99 5.13 0.56
CA LEU A 199 -9.77 5.78 1.05
C LEU A 199 -8.86 4.77 1.75
N PHE A 200 -7.61 4.68 1.32
CA PHE A 200 -6.58 3.87 1.94
C PHE A 200 -5.50 4.76 2.55
N CYS A 201 -5.15 4.48 3.81
CA CYS A 201 -3.92 4.99 4.39
C CYS A 201 -2.70 4.36 3.69
N GLY A 202 -1.77 5.18 3.25
CA GLY A 202 -0.54 4.73 2.60
C GLY A 202 0.75 5.08 3.36
N VAL A 203 0.62 5.59 4.59
CA VAL A 203 1.73 5.93 5.50
C VAL A 203 1.59 5.08 6.75
N ASP A 204 2.53 4.17 6.99
CA ASP A 204 2.38 3.14 8.01
C ASP A 204 2.17 3.71 9.42
N ASP A 205 2.90 4.75 9.79
CA ASP A 205 2.83 5.38 11.12
C ASP A 205 1.70 6.41 11.30
N LEU A 206 0.77 6.49 10.32
CA LEU A 206 -0.46 7.29 10.41
C LEU A 206 -1.73 6.42 10.28
N VAL A 207 -1.58 5.09 10.37
CA VAL A 207 -2.70 4.18 10.11
C VAL A 207 -3.83 4.32 11.13
N LEU A 208 -3.51 4.44 12.41
CA LEU A 208 -4.53 4.50 13.47
C LEU A 208 -5.36 5.78 13.38
N GLU A 209 -4.70 6.92 13.13
CA GLU A 209 -5.33 8.22 12.89
C GLU A 209 -6.19 8.18 11.63
N SER A 210 -5.69 7.57 10.56
CA SER A 210 -6.42 7.45 9.30
C SER A 210 -7.70 6.63 9.43
N ILE A 211 -7.65 5.51 10.18
CA ILE A 211 -8.85 4.69 10.47
C ILE A 211 -9.86 5.51 11.27
N LEU A 212 -9.41 6.25 12.28
CA LEU A 212 -10.28 7.12 13.09
C LEU A 212 -10.99 8.18 12.25
N LEU A 213 -10.32 8.68 11.21
CA LEU A 213 -10.86 9.69 10.27
C LEU A 213 -11.68 9.09 9.12
N GLY A 214 -11.85 7.77 9.05
CA GLY A 214 -12.72 7.10 8.09
C GLY A 214 -12.00 6.43 6.92
N ALA A 215 -10.70 6.14 7.01
CA ALA A 215 -10.03 5.30 6.03
C ALA A 215 -10.63 3.89 6.00
N HIS A 216 -10.86 3.38 4.79
CA HIS A 216 -11.46 2.07 4.53
C HIS A 216 -10.43 0.94 4.49
N GLY A 217 -9.15 1.28 4.32
CA GLY A 217 -8.07 0.31 4.23
C GLY A 217 -6.71 0.92 4.51
N TRP A 218 -5.72 0.05 4.52
CA TRP A 218 -4.32 0.37 4.77
C TRP A 218 -3.43 -0.42 3.81
N ILE A 219 -2.65 0.30 2.99
CA ILE A 219 -1.59 -0.33 2.19
C ILE A 219 -0.27 -0.11 2.89
N SER A 220 0.32 -1.19 3.36
CA SER A 220 1.48 -1.18 4.25
C SER A 220 2.67 -1.94 3.68
N GLY A 221 3.86 -1.39 3.90
CA GLY A 221 5.12 -2.08 3.67
C GLY A 221 5.47 -3.03 4.80
N LEU A 222 5.30 -2.62 6.04
CA LEU A 222 5.78 -3.37 7.21
C LEU A 222 4.94 -4.63 7.51
N VAL A 223 3.74 -4.74 6.98
CA VAL A 223 2.93 -5.98 7.01
C VAL A 223 3.70 -7.19 6.49
N ASN A 224 4.64 -7.00 5.56
CA ASN A 224 5.49 -8.09 5.06
C ASN A 224 6.32 -8.77 6.16
N ALA A 225 6.66 -8.06 7.25
CA ALA A 225 7.44 -8.60 8.36
C ALA A 225 6.59 -8.91 9.61
N PHE A 226 5.44 -8.24 9.78
CA PHE A 226 4.57 -8.36 10.95
C PHE A 226 3.09 -8.45 10.54
N PRO A 227 2.68 -9.50 9.80
CA PRO A 227 1.33 -9.60 9.25
C PRO A 227 0.25 -9.76 10.32
N GLU A 228 0.50 -10.54 11.35
CA GLU A 228 -0.48 -10.81 12.42
C GLU A 228 -0.79 -9.55 13.24
N GLU A 229 0.24 -8.78 13.60
CA GLU A 229 0.09 -7.53 14.36
C GLU A 229 -0.58 -6.46 13.52
N SER A 230 -0.25 -6.37 12.23
CA SER A 230 -0.89 -5.43 11.31
C SER A 230 -2.38 -5.77 11.16
N ARG A 231 -2.72 -7.04 11.00
CA ARG A 231 -4.10 -7.49 10.95
C ARG A 231 -4.83 -7.19 12.26
N ALA A 232 -4.22 -7.51 13.41
CA ALA A 232 -4.81 -7.26 14.71
C ALA A 232 -5.03 -5.77 14.98
N LEU A 233 -4.06 -4.91 14.62
CA LEU A 233 -4.21 -3.45 14.75
C LEU A 233 -5.42 -2.94 13.97
N TRP A 234 -5.54 -3.41 12.71
CA TRP A 234 -6.68 -3.08 11.87
C TRP A 234 -8.01 -3.53 12.50
N ASP A 235 -8.11 -4.80 12.88
CA ASP A 235 -9.35 -5.38 13.42
C ASP A 235 -9.81 -4.69 14.72
N LEU A 236 -8.87 -4.38 15.60
CA LEU A 236 -9.14 -3.64 16.83
C LEU A 236 -9.67 -2.23 16.54
N ALA A 237 -9.01 -1.50 15.66
CA ALA A 237 -9.42 -0.14 15.32
C ALA A 237 -10.77 -0.14 14.58
N ALA A 238 -10.96 -1.02 13.59
CA ALA A 238 -12.19 -1.14 12.82
C ALA A 238 -13.41 -1.57 13.66
N SER A 239 -13.19 -2.34 14.75
CA SER A 239 -14.23 -2.72 15.70
C SER A 239 -14.43 -1.71 16.84
N GLY A 240 -13.71 -0.58 16.83
CA GLY A 240 -13.83 0.45 17.87
C GLY A 240 -13.13 0.11 19.20
N CYS A 241 -12.31 -0.92 19.24
CA CYS A 241 -11.51 -1.32 20.41
C CYS A 241 -10.28 -0.42 20.57
N TRP A 242 -10.50 0.89 20.68
CA TRP A 242 -9.46 1.94 20.60
C TRP A 242 -8.39 1.83 21.68
N GLU A 243 -8.71 1.35 22.88
CA GLU A 243 -7.73 1.21 23.95
C GLU A 243 -6.68 0.14 23.60
N GLN A 244 -7.13 -1.02 23.14
CA GLN A 244 -6.24 -2.11 22.69
C GLN A 244 -5.49 -1.72 21.42
N ALA A 245 -6.19 -1.08 20.47
CA ALA A 245 -5.56 -0.58 19.24
C ALA A 245 -4.42 0.38 19.56
N ARG A 246 -4.62 1.37 20.46
CA ARG A 246 -3.58 2.30 20.89
C ARG A 246 -2.42 1.61 21.61
N ALA A 247 -2.68 0.60 22.41
CA ALA A 247 -1.64 -0.14 23.11
C ALA A 247 -0.76 -0.92 22.10
N LEU A 248 -1.38 -1.61 21.14
CA LEU A 248 -0.67 -2.29 20.06
C LEU A 248 0.09 -1.30 19.16
N TYR A 249 -0.53 -0.19 18.78
CA TYR A 249 0.07 0.85 17.96
C TYR A 249 1.32 1.46 18.60
N ARG A 250 1.31 1.73 19.91
CA ARG A 250 2.48 2.23 20.64
C ARG A 250 3.67 1.28 20.60
N TRP A 251 3.43 -0.02 20.68
CA TRP A 251 4.48 -1.02 20.50
C TRP A 251 4.96 -1.03 19.06
N TYR A 252 4.04 -0.90 18.09
CA TYR A 252 4.32 -1.04 16.68
C TYR A 252 4.94 0.23 16.06
N THR A 253 4.64 1.41 16.58
CA THR A 253 5.06 2.71 16.02
C THR A 253 6.55 2.82 15.72
N PRO A 254 7.51 2.39 16.58
CA PRO A 254 8.93 2.45 16.23
C PRO A 254 9.31 1.65 14.98
N LEU A 255 8.60 0.56 14.71
CA LEU A 255 8.76 -0.22 13.47
C LEU A 255 8.10 0.49 12.28
N LEU A 256 6.87 1.03 12.47
CA LEU A 256 6.13 1.75 11.42
C LEU A 256 6.89 2.97 10.92
N HIS A 257 7.63 3.66 11.78
CA HIS A 257 8.54 4.74 11.38
C HIS A 257 9.66 4.31 10.41
N LEU A 258 9.96 3.02 10.28
CA LEU A 258 10.93 2.55 9.29
C LEU A 258 10.37 2.66 7.87
N ASP A 259 9.05 2.59 7.68
CA ASP A 259 8.40 2.72 6.37
C ASP A 259 8.34 4.17 5.86
N THR A 260 8.57 5.16 6.73
CA THR A 260 8.54 6.58 6.34
C THR A 260 9.91 7.15 5.97
N ARG A 261 10.96 6.35 6.02
CA ARG A 261 12.33 6.76 5.71
C ARG A 261 12.70 6.45 4.25
N ILE A 262 13.70 7.15 3.71
CA ILE A 262 14.15 7.00 2.31
C ILE A 262 14.48 5.54 1.94
N LYS A 263 15.10 4.79 2.86
CA LYS A 263 15.49 3.39 2.63
C LYS A 263 14.46 2.38 3.12
N LEU A 264 13.19 2.75 3.11
CA LEU A 264 12.07 1.91 3.60
C LEU A 264 12.13 0.46 3.08
N VAL A 265 12.45 0.27 1.81
CA VAL A 265 12.53 -1.08 1.20
C VAL A 265 13.59 -1.94 1.88
N GLN A 266 14.78 -1.38 2.10
CA GLN A 266 15.87 -2.08 2.78
C GLN A 266 15.53 -2.38 4.23
N TYR A 267 14.85 -1.46 4.93
CA TYR A 267 14.45 -1.64 6.33
C TYR A 267 13.38 -2.72 6.48
N ILE A 268 12.37 -2.72 5.60
CA ILE A 268 11.32 -3.74 5.57
C ILE A 268 11.92 -5.11 5.27
N LYS A 269 12.80 -5.21 4.28
CA LYS A 269 13.46 -6.48 3.93
C LYS A 269 14.38 -6.98 5.05
N LEU A 270 15.07 -6.09 5.76
CA LEU A 270 15.82 -6.47 6.94
C LEU A 270 14.90 -6.99 8.06
N ALA A 271 13.75 -6.35 8.27
CA ALA A 271 12.76 -6.83 9.23
C ALA A 271 12.21 -8.22 8.82
N MET A 272 11.96 -8.46 7.53
CA MET A 272 11.55 -9.77 7.03
C MET A 272 12.62 -10.84 7.27
N ALA A 273 13.90 -10.51 7.10
CA ALA A 273 15.00 -11.45 7.39
C ALA A 273 15.06 -11.78 8.89
N GLU A 274 14.92 -10.81 9.78
CA GLU A 274 14.93 -11.01 11.25
C GLU A 274 13.70 -11.78 11.75
N THR A 275 12.56 -11.68 11.06
CA THR A 275 11.33 -12.44 11.38
C THR A 275 11.27 -13.81 10.67
N GLY A 276 12.20 -14.12 9.78
CA GLY A 276 12.23 -15.38 9.02
C GLY A 276 11.21 -15.45 7.87
N LEU A 277 10.65 -14.32 7.46
CA LEU A 277 9.61 -14.23 6.41
C LEU A 277 10.16 -13.90 5.03
N GLY A 278 11.47 -13.68 4.89
CA GLY A 278 12.12 -13.36 3.62
C GLY A 278 13.60 -13.10 3.75
N SER A 279 14.18 -12.42 2.78
CA SER A 279 15.60 -12.04 2.75
C SER A 279 15.77 -10.52 2.71
N GLU A 280 16.96 -10.03 3.11
CA GLU A 280 17.32 -8.62 3.02
C GLU A 280 17.86 -8.21 1.62
N MET A 281 17.85 -9.13 0.65
CA MET A 281 18.36 -8.89 -0.70
C MET A 281 17.52 -7.85 -1.44
N VAL A 282 18.18 -6.80 -1.90
CA VAL A 282 17.59 -5.75 -2.74
C VAL A 282 18.26 -5.73 -4.10
N ARG A 283 17.59 -5.19 -5.12
CA ARG A 283 18.16 -5.02 -6.45
C ARG A 283 18.75 -3.62 -6.62
N ALA A 284 19.91 -3.53 -7.30
CA ALA A 284 20.50 -2.26 -7.67
C ALA A 284 19.49 -1.33 -8.37
N PRO A 285 19.53 0.00 -8.12
CA PRO A 285 20.57 0.75 -7.42
C PRO A 285 20.51 0.71 -5.89
N ARG A 286 19.55 -0.01 -5.29
CA ARG A 286 19.53 -0.21 -3.83
C ARG A 286 20.67 -1.14 -3.44
N LEU A 287 21.29 -0.84 -2.29
CA LEU A 287 22.32 -1.67 -1.69
C LEU A 287 21.86 -2.16 -0.31
N PRO A 288 22.31 -3.33 0.15
CA PRO A 288 22.08 -3.78 1.51
C PRO A 288 22.55 -2.75 2.54
N LEU A 289 21.89 -2.70 3.69
CA LEU A 289 22.28 -1.84 4.80
C LEU A 289 23.62 -2.28 5.39
N VAL A 290 24.45 -1.32 5.77
CA VAL A 290 25.77 -1.57 6.37
C VAL A 290 26.05 -0.65 7.56
N GLY A 291 27.05 -0.99 8.37
CA GLY A 291 27.60 -0.12 9.41
C GLY A 291 26.58 0.28 10.48
N ALA A 292 26.70 1.53 10.95
CA ALA A 292 25.90 2.06 12.06
C ALA A 292 24.38 2.09 11.74
N GLU A 293 24.01 2.44 10.51
CA GLU A 293 22.62 2.46 10.09
C GLU A 293 21.97 1.07 10.22
N ARG A 294 22.66 0.02 9.75
CA ARG A 294 22.15 -1.35 9.90
C ARG A 294 21.99 -1.74 11.37
N GLN A 295 22.93 -1.37 12.22
CA GLN A 295 22.85 -1.67 13.65
C GLN A 295 21.71 -0.92 14.35
N GLU A 296 21.48 0.34 14.01
CA GLU A 296 20.34 1.12 14.51
C GLU A 296 19.02 0.43 14.17
N VAL A 297 18.80 0.10 12.88
CA VAL A 297 17.57 -0.53 12.40
C VAL A 297 17.40 -1.92 13.03
N LEU A 298 18.46 -2.73 13.11
CA LEU A 298 18.44 -4.01 13.83
C LEU A 298 18.05 -3.85 15.29
N GLY A 299 18.52 -2.80 15.96
CA GLY A 299 18.15 -2.50 17.35
C GLY A 299 16.63 -2.32 17.49
N VAL A 300 16.01 -1.54 16.60
CA VAL A 300 14.55 -1.32 16.60
C VAL A 300 13.81 -2.64 16.34
N ILE A 301 14.20 -3.38 15.30
CA ILE A 301 13.52 -4.63 14.90
C ILE A 301 13.62 -5.69 16.01
N ARG A 302 14.83 -5.92 16.54
CA ARG A 302 15.07 -6.94 17.58
C ARG A 302 14.41 -6.57 18.90
N HIS A 303 14.37 -5.31 19.27
CA HIS A 303 13.62 -4.85 20.44
C HIS A 303 12.14 -5.16 20.29
N ALA A 304 11.55 -4.84 19.13
CA ALA A 304 10.15 -5.14 18.86
C ALA A 304 9.87 -6.65 18.89
N ILE A 305 10.73 -7.49 18.29
CA ILE A 305 10.59 -8.95 18.34
C ILE A 305 10.66 -9.45 19.78
N ALA A 306 11.61 -8.95 20.59
CA ALA A 306 11.79 -9.36 22.00
C ALA A 306 10.60 -8.95 22.89
N THR A 307 9.92 -7.87 22.54
CA THR A 307 8.76 -7.31 23.29
C THR A 307 7.43 -7.58 22.60
N ARG A 308 7.41 -8.48 21.60
CA ARG A 308 6.25 -8.78 20.75
C ARG A 308 5.03 -9.16 21.60
N PRO A 309 3.90 -8.47 21.49
CA PRO A 309 2.69 -8.84 22.21
C PRO A 309 2.14 -10.15 21.68
N ALA A 310 1.50 -10.95 22.53
CA ALA A 310 0.74 -12.09 22.07
C ALA A 310 -0.53 -11.57 21.35
N VAL A 311 -0.61 -11.82 20.05
CA VAL A 311 -1.78 -11.47 19.25
C VAL A 311 -2.75 -12.65 19.26
N GLY A 312 -3.91 -12.49 19.87
CA GLY A 312 -4.96 -13.49 20.00
C GLY A 312 -6.28 -12.82 20.36
N GLN A 313 -7.29 -13.59 20.80
CA GLN A 313 -8.59 -13.03 21.23
C GLN A 313 -8.48 -11.99 22.36
N THR A 314 -7.36 -11.97 23.06
CA THR A 314 -7.02 -10.94 24.07
C THR A 314 -5.54 -10.58 23.87
N ILE A 315 -5.24 -9.31 23.54
CA ILE A 315 -3.86 -8.84 23.47
C ILE A 315 -3.32 -8.71 24.88
N VAL A 316 -2.38 -9.56 25.24
CA VAL A 316 -1.70 -9.52 26.55
C VAL A 316 -0.31 -8.88 26.36
N PHE A 317 -0.17 -7.64 26.84
CA PHE A 317 1.13 -6.98 26.93
C PHE A 317 1.87 -7.50 28.16
N ARG A 318 2.93 -8.26 27.97
CA ARG A 318 3.85 -8.61 29.06
C ARG A 318 4.75 -7.42 29.35
N GLY A 319 4.53 -6.78 30.51
CA GLY A 319 5.50 -5.82 31.07
C GLY A 319 5.26 -4.32 30.81
N LEU A 320 4.07 -3.91 30.39
CA LEU A 320 3.71 -2.48 30.47
C LEU A 320 3.29 -2.17 31.93
N PRO A 321 3.85 -1.11 32.57
CA PRO A 321 3.37 -0.68 33.88
C PRO A 321 1.91 -0.26 33.77
N THR A 322 1.07 -0.80 34.62
CA THR A 322 -0.30 -0.32 34.81
C THR A 322 -0.21 1.13 35.28
N VAL A 323 -0.63 2.07 34.42
CA VAL A 323 -0.84 3.45 34.85
C VAL A 323 -2.13 3.41 35.68
N GLU A 324 -1.99 3.37 37.01
CA GLU A 324 -3.09 3.68 37.90
C GLU A 324 -3.53 5.12 37.62
N ARG A 325 -4.80 5.28 37.26
CA ARG A 325 -5.40 6.61 37.13
C ARG A 325 -5.64 7.19 38.54
N PRO A 326 -5.37 8.49 38.73
CA PRO A 326 -5.71 9.18 39.97
C PRO A 326 -7.21 9.26 40.21
#